data_4802ebaa9cae20124eab236d7ecdd84f
#
_entry.id   4802ebaa9cae20124eab236d7ecdd84f
#
_cell.length_a   1.000
_cell.length_b   1.000
_cell.length_c   1.000
_cell.angle_alpha   90.00
_cell.angle_beta   90.00
_cell.angle_gamma   90.00
#
_symmetry.space_group_name_H-M   'P 1'
#
loop_
_entity.id
_entity.type
_entity.pdbx_description
1 polymer ?
#
loop_
_entity_poly.entity_id
_entity_poly.type
_entity_poly.pdbx_seq_one_letter_code
_entity_poly.pdbx_strand_id
1 'polypeptide(L)'
;MYFSNGFLKYWLLYVYAMFGGCLLTRDRRRKYAVAGVLAAVTLALAVGLNTGLHQYGDLSVMALDVGQGESVALYTREKAVLVDCGSSNSYISAGARAADQLESMGIHRLSAVAVTHYHADHTNGLEELLARMPVDRLLLPEIQDEYGVRDRLLALARELDIPVTMVTDTYQFPMGQAMLTVYPPVGAGDLNEQGLTFLCSAGDFDALITGDMAGNTEKKLVERFDLPDIEVLVVGHHGSRYSSTDAFLQQMRPETAIISVGDNSYGHPTQEAMDRLSRNGAAVYRTDRQGNVLVTVNGGT
;
A
#
# COMPACT_ATOMS: atom_id res chain seq x y z
N MET A 1 -3.24 12.23 -14.10
CA MET A 1 -1.87 12.45 -13.63
C MET A 1 -1.94 13.33 -12.38
N TYR A 2 -1.77 12.75 -11.20
CA TYR A 2 -1.85 13.47 -9.93
C TYR A 2 -0.42 13.78 -9.47
N PHE A 3 -0.10 15.04 -9.24
CA PHE A 3 1.19 15.44 -8.68
C PHE A 3 0.98 15.88 -7.24
N SER A 4 1.40 15.05 -6.28
CA SER A 4 1.24 15.32 -4.84
C SER A 4 2.31 16.24 -4.25
N ASN A 5 3.30 16.67 -5.06
CA ASN A 5 4.44 17.41 -4.54
C ASN A 5 4.27 18.93 -4.77
N GLY A 6 4.60 19.73 -3.74
CA GLY A 6 4.50 21.18 -3.77
C GLY A 6 5.34 21.86 -4.87
N PHE A 7 6.30 21.14 -5.47
CA PHE A 7 7.15 21.64 -6.55
C PHE A 7 6.32 22.06 -7.77
N LEU A 8 5.25 21.35 -8.11
CA LEU A 8 4.41 21.70 -9.27
C LEU A 8 3.74 23.07 -9.13
N LYS A 9 3.33 23.46 -7.90
CA LYS A 9 2.78 24.80 -7.63
C LYS A 9 3.79 25.90 -7.93
N TYR A 10 5.04 25.71 -7.49
CA TYR A 10 6.12 26.66 -7.73
C TYR A 10 6.55 26.65 -9.19
N TRP A 11 6.56 25.50 -9.85
CA TRP A 11 6.84 25.39 -11.29
C TRP A 11 5.78 26.12 -12.11
N LEU A 12 4.50 25.98 -11.83
CA LEU A 12 3.43 26.71 -12.49
C LEU A 12 3.60 28.22 -12.31
N LEU A 13 3.86 28.70 -11.08
CA LEU A 13 4.12 30.11 -10.81
C LEU A 13 5.32 30.62 -11.61
N TYR A 14 6.41 29.85 -11.67
CA TYR A 14 7.59 30.17 -12.47
C TYR A 14 7.24 30.28 -13.97
N VAL A 15 6.50 29.33 -14.52
CA VAL A 15 6.07 29.32 -15.92
C VAL A 15 5.19 30.53 -16.22
N TYR A 16 4.21 30.84 -15.37
CA TYR A 16 3.35 32.03 -15.53
C TYR A 16 4.16 33.32 -15.46
N ALA A 17 5.08 33.44 -14.52
CA ALA A 17 5.96 34.61 -14.41
C ALA A 17 6.85 34.80 -15.64
N MET A 18 7.43 33.68 -16.14
CA MET A 18 8.28 33.67 -17.32
C MET A 18 7.51 34.07 -18.58
N PHE A 19 6.31 33.52 -18.83
CA PHE A 19 5.48 33.88 -19.97
C PHE A 19 4.93 35.34 -19.82
N GLY A 20 4.56 35.75 -18.61
CA GLY A 20 4.15 37.13 -18.32
C GLY A 20 5.27 38.13 -18.60
N GLY A 21 6.52 37.82 -18.21
CA GLY A 21 7.70 38.61 -18.52
C GLY A 21 7.94 38.76 -20.03
N CYS A 22 7.66 37.71 -20.83
CA CYS A 22 7.77 37.77 -22.29
C CYS A 22 6.78 38.77 -22.92
N LEU A 23 5.63 39.06 -22.28
CA LEU A 23 4.65 40.06 -22.78
C LEU A 23 5.20 41.49 -22.71
N LEU A 24 6.10 41.76 -21.78
CA LEU A 24 6.68 43.10 -21.54
C LEU A 24 7.82 43.45 -22.52
N THR A 25 8.21 42.52 -23.40
CA THR A 25 9.39 42.70 -24.26
C THR A 25 9.04 42.75 -25.76
N ARG A 26 9.80 43.60 -26.54
CA ARG A 26 9.49 43.96 -27.90
C ARG A 26 9.75 42.85 -28.96
N ASP A 27 10.62 41.88 -28.67
CA ASP A 27 10.96 40.76 -29.54
C ASP A 27 10.29 39.45 -29.10
N ARG A 28 9.04 39.27 -29.52
CA ARG A 28 8.12 38.27 -28.91
C ARG A 28 8.45 36.82 -29.37
N ARG A 29 8.66 36.56 -30.66
CA ARG A 29 8.70 35.17 -31.18
C ARG A 29 9.83 34.32 -30.61
N ARG A 30 11.05 34.86 -30.56
CA ARG A 30 12.23 34.13 -30.07
C ARG A 30 12.19 33.87 -28.60
N LYS A 31 11.63 34.80 -27.81
CA LYS A 31 11.52 34.69 -26.35
C LYS A 31 10.44 33.70 -25.94
N TYR A 32 9.30 33.65 -26.62
CA TYR A 32 8.29 32.60 -26.38
C TYR A 32 8.80 31.21 -26.71
N ALA A 33 9.60 31.04 -27.77
CA ALA A 33 10.24 29.77 -28.10
C ALA A 33 11.20 29.32 -27.00
N VAL A 34 12.07 30.22 -26.51
CA VAL A 34 12.99 29.93 -25.39
C VAL A 34 12.22 29.63 -24.09
N ALA A 35 11.20 30.42 -23.76
CA ALA A 35 10.35 30.18 -22.61
C ALA A 35 9.64 28.83 -22.68
N GLY A 36 9.13 28.44 -23.85
CA GLY A 36 8.52 27.14 -24.06
C GLY A 36 9.49 25.98 -23.87
N VAL A 37 10.71 26.09 -24.39
CA VAL A 37 11.76 25.07 -24.21
C VAL A 37 12.16 24.95 -22.74
N LEU A 38 12.37 26.07 -22.04
CA LEU A 38 12.72 26.05 -20.61
C LEU A 38 11.58 25.45 -19.76
N ALA A 39 10.33 25.77 -20.07
CA ALA A 39 9.18 25.18 -19.39
C ALA A 39 9.11 23.65 -19.61
N ALA A 40 9.34 23.19 -20.85
CA ALA A 40 9.34 21.78 -21.17
C ALA A 40 10.49 21.03 -20.46
N VAL A 41 11.70 21.60 -20.45
CA VAL A 41 12.87 21.00 -19.79
C VAL A 41 12.67 20.93 -18.27
N THR A 42 12.20 22.01 -17.66
CA THR A 42 11.94 22.02 -16.20
C THR A 42 10.80 21.08 -15.81
N LEU A 43 9.78 20.90 -16.67
CA LEU A 43 8.71 19.91 -16.45
C LEU A 43 9.27 18.48 -16.56
N ALA A 44 10.07 18.19 -17.60
CA ALA A 44 10.70 16.88 -17.76
C ALA A 44 11.60 16.53 -16.58
N LEU A 45 12.39 17.50 -16.09
CA LEU A 45 13.20 17.34 -14.89
C LEU A 45 12.35 17.10 -13.65
N ALA A 46 11.25 17.85 -13.47
CA ALA A 46 10.34 17.67 -12.35
C ALA A 46 9.67 16.29 -12.35
N VAL A 47 9.21 15.84 -13.51
CA VAL A 47 8.64 14.49 -13.69
C VAL A 47 9.69 13.43 -13.42
N GLY A 48 10.89 13.56 -14.00
CA GLY A 48 12.00 12.63 -13.80
C GLY A 48 12.45 12.53 -12.34
N LEU A 49 12.57 13.66 -11.64
CA LEU A 49 12.90 13.69 -10.22
C LEU A 49 11.77 13.08 -9.36
N ASN A 50 10.51 13.40 -9.65
CA ASN A 50 9.38 12.84 -8.92
C ASN A 50 9.33 11.32 -9.07
N THR A 51 9.43 10.82 -10.31
CA THR A 51 9.47 9.38 -10.57
C THR A 51 10.70 8.72 -9.91
N GLY A 52 11.86 9.38 -9.99
CA GLY A 52 13.09 8.90 -9.37
C GLY A 52 13.01 8.81 -7.85
N LEU A 53 12.48 9.81 -7.18
CA LEU A 53 12.35 9.84 -5.71
C LEU A 53 11.46 8.72 -5.17
N HIS A 54 10.46 8.26 -5.93
CA HIS A 54 9.57 7.18 -5.51
C HIS A 54 10.10 5.76 -5.82
N GLN A 55 11.15 5.64 -6.64
CA GLN A 55 11.69 4.35 -7.11
C GLN A 55 13.06 3.98 -6.51
N TYR A 56 13.63 4.79 -5.61
CA TYR A 56 15.01 4.58 -5.15
C TYR A 56 15.16 3.69 -3.91
N GLY A 57 14.11 3.10 -3.37
CA GLY A 57 14.21 2.16 -2.24
C GLY A 57 14.57 0.74 -2.68
N ASP A 58 15.30 0.01 -1.84
CA ASP A 58 15.43 -1.45 -1.98
C ASP A 58 14.07 -2.11 -1.70
N LEU A 59 13.31 -1.52 -0.79
CA LEU A 59 11.91 -1.80 -0.52
C LEU A 59 11.18 -0.53 -0.07
N SER A 60 9.95 -0.38 -0.51
CA SER A 60 9.01 0.64 -0.02
C SER A 60 7.69 -0.01 0.37
N VAL A 61 7.18 0.39 1.53
CA VAL A 61 5.88 -0.02 2.08
C VAL A 61 5.00 1.21 2.17
N MET A 62 3.88 1.23 1.45
CA MET A 62 2.96 2.37 1.43
C MET A 62 1.55 1.93 1.79
N ALA A 63 1.05 2.36 2.93
CA ALA A 63 -0.37 2.28 3.22
C ALA A 63 -1.10 3.45 2.53
N LEU A 64 -2.06 3.13 1.68
CA LEU A 64 -2.84 4.10 0.94
C LEU A 64 -4.03 4.60 1.78
N ASP A 65 -4.31 5.90 1.72
CA ASP A 65 -5.54 6.46 2.30
C ASP A 65 -6.75 6.09 1.43
N VAL A 66 -7.29 4.93 1.68
CA VAL A 66 -8.54 4.45 1.07
C VAL A 66 -9.77 4.71 1.95
N GLY A 67 -9.62 5.49 3.02
CA GLY A 67 -10.64 5.65 4.07
C GLY A 67 -10.63 4.47 5.03
N GLN A 68 -11.81 4.07 5.53
CA GLN A 68 -11.92 2.90 6.41
C GLN A 68 -11.83 1.61 5.58
N GLY A 69 -10.66 0.99 5.59
CA GLY A 69 -10.31 -0.20 4.82
C GLY A 69 -8.81 -0.35 4.66
N GLU A 70 -8.36 -1.27 3.83
CA GLU A 70 -6.95 -1.55 3.65
C GLU A 70 -6.54 -1.56 2.17
N SER A 71 -5.39 -0.96 1.90
CA SER A 71 -4.66 -1.08 0.65
C SER A 71 -3.20 -0.74 0.89
N VAL A 72 -2.31 -1.73 0.77
CA VAL A 72 -0.88 -1.57 1.05
C VAL A 72 -0.06 -1.92 -0.19
N ALA A 73 0.67 -0.95 -0.71
CA ALA A 73 1.60 -1.17 -1.81
C ALA A 73 2.99 -1.50 -1.28
N LEU A 74 3.52 -2.64 -1.70
CA LEU A 74 4.89 -3.09 -1.50
C LEU A 74 5.60 -2.96 -2.84
N TYR A 75 6.67 -2.18 -2.92
CA TYR A 75 7.35 -2.01 -4.19
C TYR A 75 8.85 -1.80 -4.06
N THR A 76 9.55 -2.27 -5.07
CA THR A 76 10.99 -2.09 -5.32
C THR A 76 11.18 -1.36 -6.65
N ARG A 77 12.42 -1.23 -7.12
CA ARG A 77 12.70 -0.72 -8.48
C ARG A 77 12.15 -1.62 -9.58
N GLU A 78 11.97 -2.91 -9.31
CA GLU A 78 11.68 -3.92 -10.33
C GLU A 78 10.23 -4.38 -10.30
N LYS A 79 9.63 -4.45 -9.12
CA LYS A 79 8.31 -5.07 -8.91
C LYS A 79 7.46 -4.28 -7.93
N ALA A 80 6.17 -4.35 -8.13
CA ALA A 80 5.16 -3.83 -7.21
C ALA A 80 4.09 -4.88 -6.94
N VAL A 81 3.70 -5.00 -5.68
CA VAL A 81 2.60 -5.83 -5.19
C VAL A 81 1.65 -4.95 -4.43
N LEU A 82 0.36 -5.12 -4.63
CA LEU A 82 -0.67 -4.50 -3.80
C LEU A 82 -1.32 -5.56 -2.94
N VAL A 83 -1.36 -5.33 -1.63
CA VAL A 83 -2.07 -6.15 -0.65
C VAL A 83 -3.35 -5.44 -0.29
N ASP A 84 -4.48 -6.06 -0.56
CA ASP A 84 -5.82 -5.55 -0.42
C ASP A 84 -6.10 -4.28 -1.24
N CYS A 85 -7.36 -4.02 -1.48
CA CYS A 85 -7.85 -2.80 -2.10
C CYS A 85 -9.34 -2.65 -1.79
N GLY A 86 -9.66 -2.09 -0.65
CA GLY A 86 -11.06 -1.94 -0.24
C GLY A 86 -11.29 -0.76 0.69
N SER A 87 -12.55 -0.37 0.80
CA SER A 87 -13.03 0.69 1.69
C SER A 87 -14.46 0.44 2.11
N SER A 88 -14.78 0.56 3.38
CA SER A 88 -16.18 0.58 3.85
C SER A 88 -16.85 1.95 3.67
N ASN A 89 -16.10 2.97 3.25
CA ASN A 89 -16.66 4.28 2.92
C ASN A 89 -17.19 4.28 1.48
N SER A 90 -18.50 4.30 1.31
CA SER A 90 -19.16 4.25 0.00
C SER A 90 -18.89 5.46 -0.92
N TYR A 91 -18.36 6.55 -0.40
CA TYR A 91 -17.94 7.74 -1.18
C TYR A 91 -16.51 7.65 -1.70
N ILE A 92 -15.78 6.60 -1.33
CA ILE A 92 -14.39 6.40 -1.72
C ILE A 92 -14.31 5.17 -2.60
N SER A 93 -13.83 5.33 -3.83
CA SER A 93 -13.38 4.20 -4.63
C SER A 93 -11.93 3.88 -4.27
N ALA A 94 -11.72 2.78 -3.52
CA ALA A 94 -10.39 2.31 -3.17
C ALA A 94 -9.58 1.94 -4.43
N GLY A 95 -10.22 1.30 -5.41
CA GLY A 95 -9.59 0.94 -6.68
C GLY A 95 -9.08 2.14 -7.47
N ALA A 96 -9.91 3.18 -7.61
CA ALA A 96 -9.48 4.42 -8.28
C ALA A 96 -8.33 5.10 -7.53
N ARG A 97 -8.43 5.24 -6.20
CA ARG A 97 -7.37 5.85 -5.39
C ARG A 97 -6.04 5.10 -5.49
N ALA A 98 -6.09 3.78 -5.39
CA ALA A 98 -4.90 2.94 -5.50
C ALA A 98 -4.27 3.07 -6.90
N ALA A 99 -5.06 2.96 -7.96
CA ALA A 99 -4.56 3.10 -9.33
C ALA A 99 -3.97 4.50 -9.58
N ASP A 100 -4.69 5.59 -9.20
CA ASP A 100 -4.23 6.97 -9.38
C ASP A 100 -2.90 7.21 -8.63
N GLN A 101 -2.77 6.71 -7.39
CA GLN A 101 -1.56 6.86 -6.61
C GLN A 101 -0.38 6.10 -7.23
N LEU A 102 -0.58 4.82 -7.59
CA LEU A 102 0.46 3.98 -8.20
C LEU A 102 0.91 4.56 -9.56
N GLU A 103 -0.03 4.94 -10.43
CA GLU A 103 0.28 5.58 -11.70
C GLU A 103 1.03 6.90 -11.53
N SER A 104 0.70 7.70 -10.50
CA SER A 104 1.40 8.96 -10.21
C SER A 104 2.85 8.75 -9.82
N MET A 105 3.18 7.57 -9.27
CA MET A 105 4.53 7.15 -8.90
C MET A 105 5.28 6.47 -10.06
N GLY A 106 4.64 6.31 -11.22
CA GLY A 106 5.21 5.62 -12.38
C GLY A 106 5.08 4.10 -12.32
N ILE A 107 4.27 3.56 -11.40
CA ILE A 107 3.93 2.15 -11.32
C ILE A 107 2.70 1.93 -12.22
N HIS A 108 2.91 1.36 -13.39
CA HIS A 108 1.85 1.15 -14.40
C HIS A 108 1.45 -0.33 -14.54
N ARG A 109 2.03 -1.21 -13.73
CA ARG A 109 1.77 -2.64 -13.71
C ARG A 109 2.05 -3.18 -12.31
N LEU A 110 1.22 -4.10 -11.84
CA LEU A 110 1.43 -4.82 -10.60
C LEU A 110 1.91 -6.25 -10.90
N SER A 111 2.99 -6.66 -10.26
CA SER A 111 3.50 -8.02 -10.37
C SER A 111 2.60 -9.02 -9.66
N ALA A 112 1.90 -8.57 -8.63
CA ALA A 112 0.81 -9.31 -8.00
C ALA A 112 -0.18 -8.35 -7.31
N VAL A 113 -1.42 -8.80 -7.19
CA VAL A 113 -2.40 -8.32 -6.22
C VAL A 113 -2.68 -9.47 -5.27
N ALA A 114 -2.60 -9.22 -3.99
CA ALA A 114 -2.82 -10.21 -2.94
C ALA A 114 -4.00 -9.79 -2.06
N VAL A 115 -4.75 -10.74 -1.57
CA VAL A 115 -5.91 -10.49 -0.71
C VAL A 115 -5.67 -11.18 0.63
N THR A 116 -5.79 -10.41 1.72
CA THR A 116 -5.72 -10.99 3.07
C THR A 116 -6.93 -11.89 3.30
N HIS A 117 -8.12 -11.35 3.19
CA HIS A 117 -9.40 -12.05 3.35
C HIS A 117 -10.51 -11.35 2.55
N TYR A 118 -11.73 -11.90 2.54
CA TYR A 118 -12.76 -11.48 1.58
C TYR A 118 -13.78 -10.45 2.10
N HIS A 119 -13.48 -9.71 3.18
CA HIS A 119 -14.35 -8.59 3.57
C HIS A 119 -14.30 -7.42 2.58
N ALA A 120 -15.38 -6.66 2.51
CA ALA A 120 -15.55 -5.61 1.50
C ALA A 120 -14.50 -4.48 1.63
N ASP A 121 -14.12 -4.12 2.85
CA ASP A 121 -13.11 -3.10 3.13
C ASP A 121 -11.66 -3.53 2.83
N HIS A 122 -11.48 -4.77 2.35
CA HIS A 122 -10.24 -5.31 1.80
C HIS A 122 -10.33 -5.60 0.30
N THR A 123 -11.54 -5.71 -0.27
CA THR A 123 -11.70 -6.28 -1.64
C THR A 123 -12.55 -5.47 -2.61
N ASN A 124 -13.42 -4.57 -2.15
CA ASN A 124 -14.43 -3.94 -3.01
C ASN A 124 -13.87 -2.96 -4.07
N GLY A 125 -12.60 -2.57 -3.97
CA GLY A 125 -11.89 -1.78 -4.97
C GLY A 125 -11.17 -2.60 -6.04
N LEU A 126 -11.06 -3.93 -5.85
CA LEU A 126 -10.25 -4.79 -6.72
C LEU A 126 -10.77 -4.84 -8.15
N GLU A 127 -12.07 -4.90 -8.36
CA GLU A 127 -12.66 -4.94 -9.70
C GLU A 127 -12.27 -3.71 -10.52
N GLU A 128 -12.37 -2.51 -9.93
CA GLU A 128 -11.96 -1.27 -10.58
C GLU A 128 -10.45 -1.19 -10.79
N LEU A 129 -9.65 -1.64 -9.81
CA LEU A 129 -8.20 -1.69 -9.92
C LEU A 129 -7.76 -2.58 -11.08
N LEU A 130 -8.30 -3.81 -11.15
CA LEU A 130 -7.95 -4.79 -12.20
C LEU A 130 -8.41 -4.34 -13.60
N ALA A 131 -9.48 -3.56 -13.69
CA ALA A 131 -9.91 -2.96 -14.97
C ALA A 131 -8.98 -1.83 -15.43
N ARG A 132 -8.24 -1.19 -14.51
CA ARG A 132 -7.37 -0.04 -14.80
C ARG A 132 -5.90 -0.39 -14.96
N MET A 133 -5.42 -1.37 -14.21
CA MET A 133 -3.99 -1.69 -14.13
C MET A 133 -3.72 -3.13 -14.56
N PRO A 134 -2.75 -3.37 -15.44
CA PRO A 134 -2.28 -4.72 -15.72
C PRO A 134 -1.73 -5.38 -14.46
N VAL A 135 -2.16 -6.62 -14.20
CA VAL A 135 -1.73 -7.43 -13.05
C VAL A 135 -1.22 -8.78 -13.54
N ASP A 136 -0.04 -9.19 -13.10
CA ASP A 136 0.57 -10.45 -13.54
C ASP A 136 0.03 -11.67 -12.80
N ARG A 137 -0.49 -11.50 -11.57
CA ARG A 137 -0.98 -12.61 -10.74
C ARG A 137 -1.91 -12.12 -9.63
N LEU A 138 -2.90 -12.95 -9.27
CA LEU A 138 -3.64 -12.82 -8.02
C LEU A 138 -3.15 -13.87 -7.01
N LEU A 139 -2.97 -13.45 -5.75
CA LEU A 139 -2.70 -14.31 -4.59
C LEU A 139 -3.92 -14.26 -3.68
N LEU A 140 -4.63 -15.36 -3.55
CA LEU A 140 -5.90 -15.44 -2.82
C LEU A 140 -5.82 -16.48 -1.69
N PRO A 141 -6.48 -16.26 -0.53
CA PRO A 141 -6.60 -17.28 0.49
C PRO A 141 -7.56 -18.41 0.05
N GLU A 142 -7.18 -19.66 0.33
CA GLU A 142 -8.08 -20.82 0.13
C GLU A 142 -8.97 -20.98 1.37
N ILE A 143 -9.98 -20.14 1.47
CA ILE A 143 -10.95 -20.12 2.58
C ILE A 143 -12.38 -20.08 2.05
N GLN A 144 -13.33 -20.40 2.91
CA GLN A 144 -14.76 -20.23 2.58
C GLN A 144 -15.08 -18.74 2.49
N ASP A 145 -15.91 -18.39 1.52
CA ASP A 145 -16.36 -17.03 1.31
C ASP A 145 -17.89 -16.98 1.19
N GLU A 146 -18.53 -16.52 2.25
CA GLU A 146 -19.98 -16.43 2.34
C GLU A 146 -20.55 -15.29 1.47
N TYR A 147 -19.71 -14.35 1.03
CA TYR A 147 -20.13 -13.17 0.25
C TYR A 147 -19.93 -13.34 -1.25
N GLY A 148 -19.35 -14.47 -1.68
CA GLY A 148 -19.10 -14.77 -3.08
C GLY A 148 -18.05 -13.86 -3.74
N VAL A 149 -17.18 -13.20 -2.95
CA VAL A 149 -16.11 -12.34 -3.43
C VAL A 149 -15.07 -13.14 -4.17
N ARG A 150 -14.65 -14.30 -3.59
CA ARG A 150 -13.69 -15.21 -4.23
C ARG A 150 -14.14 -15.61 -5.63
N ASP A 151 -15.39 -16.06 -5.76
CA ASP A 151 -15.89 -16.54 -7.03
C ASP A 151 -15.97 -15.43 -8.08
N ARG A 152 -16.33 -14.19 -7.67
CA ARG A 152 -16.27 -13.01 -8.55
C ARG A 152 -14.84 -12.68 -8.97
N LEU A 153 -13.87 -12.70 -8.06
CA LEU A 153 -12.45 -12.47 -8.39
C LEU A 153 -11.90 -13.54 -9.32
N LEU A 154 -12.26 -14.82 -9.10
CA LEU A 154 -11.86 -15.92 -9.99
C LEU A 154 -12.48 -15.78 -11.39
N ALA A 155 -13.72 -15.31 -11.49
CA ALA A 155 -14.38 -15.04 -12.77
C ALA A 155 -13.70 -13.89 -13.51
N LEU A 156 -13.44 -12.77 -12.81
CA LEU A 156 -12.74 -11.60 -13.35
C LEU A 156 -11.30 -11.93 -13.78
N ALA A 157 -10.58 -12.71 -12.98
CA ALA A 157 -9.24 -13.17 -13.33
C ALA A 157 -9.20 -13.99 -14.62
N ARG A 158 -10.22 -14.86 -14.84
CA ARG A 158 -10.36 -15.60 -16.11
C ARG A 158 -10.64 -14.67 -17.29
N GLU A 159 -11.53 -13.68 -17.11
CA GLU A 159 -11.86 -12.70 -18.15
C GLU A 159 -10.62 -11.86 -18.57
N LEU A 160 -9.78 -11.52 -17.60
CA LEU A 160 -8.58 -10.71 -17.80
C LEU A 160 -7.31 -11.52 -18.06
N ASP A 161 -7.39 -12.85 -18.20
CA ASP A 161 -6.26 -13.76 -18.36
C ASP A 161 -5.20 -13.61 -17.24
N ILE A 162 -5.63 -13.33 -16.00
CA ILE A 162 -4.74 -13.18 -14.85
C ILE A 162 -4.59 -14.54 -14.14
N PRO A 163 -3.37 -15.09 -14.04
CA PRO A 163 -3.13 -16.31 -13.26
C PRO A 163 -3.47 -16.11 -11.78
N VAL A 164 -4.12 -17.10 -11.17
CA VAL A 164 -4.47 -17.11 -9.75
C VAL A 164 -3.65 -18.18 -9.02
N THR A 165 -3.11 -17.81 -7.88
CA THR A 165 -2.49 -18.74 -6.90
C THR A 165 -3.34 -18.74 -5.64
N MET A 166 -3.95 -19.88 -5.33
CA MET A 166 -4.59 -20.12 -4.03
C MET A 166 -3.50 -20.49 -3.03
N VAL A 167 -3.36 -19.71 -1.97
CA VAL A 167 -2.27 -19.87 -0.99
C VAL A 167 -2.73 -20.82 0.12
N THR A 168 -2.25 -22.07 0.06
CA THR A 168 -2.50 -23.13 1.05
C THR A 168 -1.27 -23.44 1.91
N ASP A 169 -0.11 -23.10 1.41
CA ASP A 169 1.19 -23.25 2.05
C ASP A 169 1.99 -21.96 1.95
N THR A 170 3.10 -21.84 2.69
CA THR A 170 3.98 -20.68 2.60
C THR A 170 4.44 -20.48 1.15
N TYR A 171 4.15 -19.29 0.62
CA TYR A 171 4.47 -18.92 -0.75
C TYR A 171 5.48 -17.78 -0.77
N GLN A 172 6.57 -17.93 -1.52
CA GLN A 172 7.59 -16.88 -1.66
C GLN A 172 7.51 -16.22 -3.03
N PHE A 173 7.49 -14.89 -3.04
CA PHE A 173 7.43 -14.09 -4.23
C PHE A 173 8.63 -13.11 -4.26
N PRO A 174 9.64 -13.34 -5.12
CA PRO A 174 10.81 -12.48 -5.19
C PRO A 174 10.46 -11.13 -5.82
N MET A 175 10.93 -10.05 -5.18
CA MET A 175 10.69 -8.66 -5.58
C MET A 175 12.00 -7.89 -5.82
N GLY A 176 12.87 -8.41 -6.68
CA GLY A 176 14.22 -7.84 -6.88
C GLY A 176 15.11 -8.13 -5.69
N GLN A 177 15.53 -7.10 -4.96
CA GLN A 177 16.35 -7.25 -3.73
C GLN A 177 15.50 -7.65 -2.51
N ALA A 178 14.18 -7.55 -2.60
CA ALA A 178 13.27 -7.94 -1.53
C ALA A 178 12.61 -9.29 -1.79
N MET A 179 12.09 -9.91 -0.73
CA MET A 179 11.31 -11.14 -0.77
C MET A 179 9.98 -10.93 -0.06
N LEU A 180 8.88 -11.20 -0.75
CA LEU A 180 7.56 -11.29 -0.12
C LEU A 180 7.28 -12.74 0.23
N THR A 181 7.14 -13.03 1.53
CA THR A 181 6.69 -14.33 2.05
C THR A 181 5.23 -14.22 2.44
N VAL A 182 4.40 -15.06 1.85
CA VAL A 182 2.96 -15.12 2.13
C VAL A 182 2.68 -16.36 2.94
N TYR A 183 2.18 -16.16 4.15
CA TYR A 183 1.80 -17.26 5.04
C TYR A 183 0.32 -17.60 4.87
N PRO A 184 -0.01 -18.90 4.82
CA PRO A 184 -1.40 -19.35 4.71
C PRO A 184 -2.18 -19.06 6.00
N PRO A 185 -3.53 -19.10 5.96
CA PRO A 185 -4.35 -18.92 7.13
C PRO A 185 -3.98 -19.87 8.29
N VAL A 186 -3.88 -19.35 9.49
CA VAL A 186 -3.60 -20.12 10.72
C VAL A 186 -4.79 -20.12 11.69
N GLY A 187 -5.72 -19.20 11.52
CA GLY A 187 -6.96 -19.12 12.27
C GLY A 187 -8.08 -19.94 11.66
N ALA A 188 -9.24 -19.90 12.29
CA ALA A 188 -10.45 -20.56 11.83
C ALA A 188 -11.69 -19.83 12.37
N GLY A 189 -12.84 -20.02 11.73
CA GLY A 189 -14.12 -19.43 12.11
C GLY A 189 -14.44 -18.19 11.30
N ASP A 190 -14.32 -17.00 11.87
CA ASP A 190 -14.55 -15.73 11.20
C ASP A 190 -13.56 -15.48 10.07
N LEU A 191 -13.96 -14.76 9.02
CA LEU A 191 -13.09 -14.41 7.88
C LEU A 191 -11.85 -13.63 8.32
N ASN A 192 -11.96 -12.76 9.31
CA ASN A 192 -10.84 -12.02 9.87
C ASN A 192 -9.73 -12.95 10.38
N GLU A 193 -10.12 -14.08 10.98
CA GLU A 193 -9.18 -15.05 11.54
C GLU A 193 -8.53 -15.96 10.48
N GLN A 194 -9.07 -15.98 9.27
CA GLN A 194 -8.63 -16.83 8.18
C GLN A 194 -7.82 -16.08 7.11
N GLY A 195 -7.29 -14.90 7.46
CA GLY A 195 -6.51 -14.09 6.53
C GLY A 195 -5.12 -14.65 6.22
N LEU A 196 -4.61 -14.29 5.03
CA LEU A 196 -3.18 -14.41 4.71
C LEU A 196 -2.39 -13.38 5.50
N THR A 197 -1.16 -13.74 5.82
CA THR A 197 -0.18 -12.80 6.41
C THR A 197 0.97 -12.60 5.45
N PHE A 198 1.46 -11.38 5.34
CA PHE A 198 2.52 -11.01 4.42
C PHE A 198 3.71 -10.45 5.19
N LEU A 199 4.88 -11.07 4.99
CA LEU A 199 6.17 -10.58 5.45
C LEU A 199 6.99 -10.16 4.23
N CYS A 200 7.38 -8.90 4.16
CA CYS A 200 8.24 -8.41 3.10
C CYS A 200 9.60 -8.01 3.66
N SER A 201 10.63 -8.71 3.22
CA SER A 201 12.00 -8.60 3.74
C SER A 201 12.96 -8.01 2.71
N ALA A 202 13.84 -7.09 3.13
CA ALA A 202 14.91 -6.52 2.32
C ALA A 202 16.16 -6.26 3.19
N GLY A 203 17.17 -7.12 3.09
CA GLY A 203 18.31 -7.10 4.02
C GLY A 203 17.84 -7.36 5.45
N ASP A 204 18.15 -6.44 6.36
CA ASP A 204 17.75 -6.50 7.78
C ASP A 204 16.41 -5.77 8.06
N PHE A 205 15.70 -5.36 7.02
CA PHE A 205 14.40 -4.69 7.16
C PHE A 205 13.26 -5.67 6.85
N ASP A 206 12.30 -5.73 7.77
CA ASP A 206 11.11 -6.56 7.70
C ASP A 206 9.83 -5.76 7.92
N ALA A 207 8.86 -5.94 7.02
CA ALA A 207 7.54 -5.35 7.13
C ALA A 207 6.47 -6.45 7.16
N LEU A 208 5.59 -6.40 8.16
CA LEU A 208 4.53 -7.39 8.39
C LEU A 208 3.16 -6.77 8.18
N ILE A 209 2.31 -7.47 7.42
CA ILE A 209 0.90 -7.15 7.21
C ILE A 209 0.08 -8.35 7.67
N THR A 210 -0.80 -8.15 8.65
CA THR A 210 -1.53 -9.23 9.33
C THR A 210 -3.00 -9.33 8.93
N GLY A 211 -3.50 -8.40 8.09
CA GLY A 211 -4.93 -8.27 7.85
C GLY A 211 -5.68 -8.03 9.16
N ASP A 212 -6.85 -8.63 9.31
CA ASP A 212 -7.75 -8.34 10.43
C ASP A 212 -7.72 -9.37 11.57
N MET A 213 -6.68 -10.23 11.63
CA MET A 213 -6.60 -11.27 12.65
C MET A 213 -6.61 -10.70 14.09
N ALA A 214 -7.23 -11.44 15.00
CA ALA A 214 -7.22 -11.13 16.43
C ALA A 214 -6.12 -11.90 17.18
N GLY A 215 -5.91 -11.57 18.44
CA GLY A 215 -4.79 -12.04 19.24
C GLY A 215 -4.64 -13.56 19.39
N ASN A 216 -5.73 -14.33 19.30
CA ASN A 216 -5.63 -15.79 19.29
C ASN A 216 -4.99 -16.30 17.98
N THR A 217 -5.23 -15.65 16.88
CA THR A 217 -4.64 -15.99 15.58
C THR A 217 -3.21 -15.44 15.47
N GLU A 218 -2.94 -14.24 16.02
CA GLU A 218 -1.58 -13.72 16.19
C GLU A 218 -0.69 -14.72 16.93
N LYS A 219 -1.19 -15.26 18.04
CA LYS A 219 -0.49 -16.29 18.83
C LYS A 219 -0.18 -17.52 17.98
N LYS A 220 -1.15 -18.04 17.23
CA LYS A 220 -0.95 -19.21 16.35
C LYS A 220 0.06 -18.92 15.25
N LEU A 221 0.05 -17.69 14.71
CA LEU A 221 0.99 -17.27 13.67
C LEU A 221 2.44 -17.38 14.17
N VAL A 222 2.73 -16.79 15.32
CA VAL A 222 4.10 -16.80 15.89
C VAL A 222 4.50 -18.14 16.49
N GLU A 223 3.54 -19.00 16.85
CA GLU A 223 3.83 -20.39 17.26
C GLU A 223 4.14 -21.30 16.08
N ARG A 224 3.55 -20.99 14.90
CA ARG A 224 3.69 -21.85 13.71
C ARG A 224 4.88 -21.48 12.83
N PHE A 225 5.19 -20.18 12.75
CA PHE A 225 6.23 -19.66 11.88
C PHE A 225 7.28 -18.91 12.68
N ASP A 226 8.54 -19.11 12.31
CA ASP A 226 9.68 -18.37 12.84
C ASP A 226 9.71 -17.00 12.12
N LEU A 227 9.14 -15.97 12.77
CA LEU A 227 9.09 -14.62 12.25
C LEU A 227 10.23 -13.80 12.86
N PRO A 228 10.91 -12.96 12.08
CA PRO A 228 11.94 -12.05 12.59
C PRO A 228 11.33 -10.93 13.45
N ASP A 229 12.19 -10.16 14.14
CA ASP A 229 11.83 -8.82 14.58
C ASP A 229 11.47 -8.00 13.35
N ILE A 230 10.55 -7.04 13.47
CA ILE A 230 10.10 -6.26 12.31
C ILE A 230 10.28 -4.75 12.55
N GLU A 231 10.65 -4.01 11.51
CA GLU A 231 10.71 -2.56 11.56
C GLU A 231 9.34 -1.93 11.34
N VAL A 232 8.50 -2.55 10.48
CA VAL A 232 7.17 -2.01 10.15
C VAL A 232 6.09 -3.06 10.38
N LEU A 233 5.06 -2.66 11.15
CA LEU A 233 3.81 -3.38 11.28
C LEU A 233 2.68 -2.57 10.61
N VAL A 234 2.00 -3.16 9.63
CA VAL A 234 0.65 -2.72 9.27
C VAL A 234 -0.30 -3.33 10.31
N VAL A 235 -0.90 -2.46 11.10
CA VAL A 235 -1.62 -2.83 12.33
C VAL A 235 -2.90 -3.55 12.00
N GLY A 236 -3.10 -4.71 12.58
CA GLY A 236 -4.25 -5.55 12.31
C GLY A 236 -5.59 -4.89 12.63
N HIS A 237 -6.57 -5.16 11.78
CA HIS A 237 -7.97 -4.79 11.95
C HIS A 237 -8.18 -3.30 12.26
N HIS A 238 -7.47 -2.45 11.51
CA HIS A 238 -7.54 -0.98 11.58
C HIS A 238 -7.32 -0.41 13.00
N GLY A 239 -6.58 -1.12 13.85
CA GLY A 239 -6.36 -0.76 15.26
C GLY A 239 -7.49 -1.18 16.20
N SER A 240 -8.10 -2.32 15.93
CA SER A 240 -9.05 -2.98 16.83
C SER A 240 -8.43 -3.28 18.21
N ARG A 241 -9.22 -3.23 19.26
CA ARG A 241 -8.78 -3.63 20.60
C ARG A 241 -8.38 -5.10 20.72
N TYR A 242 -8.84 -5.93 19.80
CA TYR A 242 -8.63 -7.37 19.80
C TYR A 242 -7.39 -7.81 19.04
N SER A 243 -6.79 -6.92 18.25
CA SER A 243 -5.60 -7.17 17.45
C SER A 243 -4.37 -6.47 18.01
N SER A 244 -3.17 -6.80 17.53
CA SER A 244 -1.88 -6.27 17.97
C SER A 244 -1.70 -6.38 19.49
N THR A 245 -1.81 -7.60 20.01
CA THR A 245 -1.71 -7.89 21.44
C THR A 245 -0.34 -7.56 22.00
N ASP A 246 -0.24 -7.29 23.31
CA ASP A 246 1.05 -7.02 23.96
C ASP A 246 2.06 -8.17 23.74
N ALA A 247 1.60 -9.43 23.81
CA ALA A 247 2.46 -10.59 23.57
C ALA A 247 3.01 -10.63 22.14
N PHE A 248 2.15 -10.33 21.16
CA PHE A 248 2.55 -10.24 19.77
C PHE A 248 3.53 -9.08 19.52
N LEU A 249 3.25 -7.89 20.04
CA LEU A 249 4.10 -6.72 19.90
C LEU A 249 5.48 -6.89 20.58
N GLN A 250 5.51 -7.56 21.76
CA GLN A 250 6.77 -7.87 22.46
C GLN A 250 7.64 -8.86 21.69
N GLN A 251 7.04 -9.74 20.91
CA GLN A 251 7.76 -10.70 20.08
C GLN A 251 8.20 -10.08 18.77
N MET A 252 7.33 -9.31 18.09
CA MET A 252 7.62 -8.70 16.78
C MET A 252 8.44 -7.41 16.88
N ARG A 253 8.35 -6.68 17.98
CA ARG A 253 9.09 -5.45 18.28
C ARG A 253 9.06 -4.38 17.19
N PRO A 254 7.91 -4.03 16.63
CA PRO A 254 7.85 -3.06 15.55
C PRO A 254 8.37 -1.68 15.98
N GLU A 255 9.22 -1.07 15.16
CA GLU A 255 9.67 0.32 15.35
C GLU A 255 8.59 1.30 14.86
N THR A 256 7.91 0.95 13.79
CA THR A 256 6.85 1.74 13.16
C THR A 256 5.58 0.91 13.03
N ALA A 257 4.46 1.49 13.46
CA ALA A 257 3.13 0.93 13.30
C ALA A 257 2.30 1.83 12.38
N ILE A 258 1.82 1.28 11.27
CA ILE A 258 0.96 1.98 10.32
C ILE A 258 -0.46 1.48 10.48
N ILE A 259 -1.40 2.37 10.78
CA ILE A 259 -2.83 2.05 10.89
C ILE A 259 -3.53 2.56 9.63
N SER A 260 -4.00 1.63 8.79
CA SER A 260 -4.90 1.93 7.69
C SER A 260 -6.30 2.13 8.24
N VAL A 261 -6.81 3.36 8.26
CA VAL A 261 -8.07 3.72 8.93
C VAL A 261 -8.64 5.00 8.33
N GLY A 262 -9.95 5.13 8.37
CA GLY A 262 -10.67 6.35 7.98
C GLY A 262 -11.77 6.69 8.97
N ASP A 263 -12.67 7.59 8.56
CA ASP A 263 -13.86 7.90 9.34
C ASP A 263 -14.73 6.65 9.46
N ASN A 264 -15.03 6.25 10.69
CA ASN A 264 -15.74 5.01 10.97
C ASN A 264 -16.59 5.11 12.25
N SER A 265 -17.61 4.25 12.33
CA SER A 265 -18.49 4.10 13.51
C SER A 265 -18.03 2.99 14.46
N TYR A 266 -16.98 2.25 14.13
CA TYR A 266 -16.46 1.14 14.94
C TYR A 266 -15.63 1.62 16.13
N GLY A 267 -15.17 2.90 16.09
CA GLY A 267 -14.28 3.48 17.07
C GLY A 267 -12.82 3.06 16.88
N HIS A 268 -12.43 2.69 15.68
CA HIS A 268 -11.05 2.36 15.32
C HIS A 268 -10.27 3.61 14.89
N PRO A 269 -8.94 3.69 15.20
CA PRO A 269 -8.26 2.80 16.13
C PRO A 269 -8.76 3.05 17.56
N THR A 270 -8.88 1.98 18.33
CA THR A 270 -9.28 2.10 19.75
C THR A 270 -8.15 2.68 20.59
N GLN A 271 -8.49 3.34 21.70
CA GLN A 271 -7.48 3.89 22.60
C GLN A 271 -6.60 2.76 23.18
N GLU A 272 -7.17 1.59 23.44
CA GLU A 272 -6.43 0.43 23.93
C GLU A 272 -5.36 -0.05 22.95
N ALA A 273 -5.67 -0.07 21.64
CA ALA A 273 -4.69 -0.42 20.61
C ALA A 273 -3.58 0.64 20.51
N MET A 274 -3.94 1.93 20.53
CA MET A 274 -2.99 3.04 20.53
C MET A 274 -2.03 3.00 21.73
N ASP A 275 -2.58 2.75 22.93
CA ASP A 275 -1.79 2.64 24.14
C ASP A 275 -0.84 1.43 24.11
N ARG A 276 -1.30 0.29 23.56
CA ARG A 276 -0.43 -0.90 23.40
C ARG A 276 0.74 -0.65 22.46
N LEU A 277 0.49 -0.10 21.29
CA LEU A 277 1.54 0.23 20.31
C LEU A 277 2.58 1.18 20.93
N SER A 278 2.11 2.24 21.59
CA SER A 278 2.99 3.23 22.22
C SER A 278 3.81 2.63 23.38
N ARG A 279 3.19 1.78 24.24
CA ARG A 279 3.92 1.11 25.35
C ARG A 279 4.99 0.14 24.85
N ASN A 280 4.78 -0.46 23.69
CA ASN A 280 5.75 -1.38 23.07
C ASN A 280 6.77 -0.63 22.19
N GLY A 281 6.78 0.71 22.22
CA GLY A 281 7.82 1.55 21.62
C GLY A 281 7.60 1.90 20.14
N ALA A 282 6.51 1.47 19.52
CA ALA A 282 6.24 1.75 18.12
C ALA A 282 5.85 3.21 17.88
N ALA A 283 6.45 3.83 16.87
CA ALA A 283 6.00 5.11 16.33
C ALA A 283 4.74 4.89 15.48
N VAL A 284 3.62 5.54 15.85
CA VAL A 284 2.32 5.26 15.21
C VAL A 284 1.98 6.32 14.16
N TYR A 285 1.69 5.87 12.95
CA TYR A 285 1.17 6.66 11.83
C TYR A 285 -0.20 6.16 11.41
N ARG A 286 -1.09 7.07 11.00
CA ARG A 286 -2.48 6.76 10.65
C ARG A 286 -2.85 7.41 9.34
N THR A 287 -3.50 6.65 8.44
CA THR A 287 -3.89 7.18 7.12
C THR A 287 -4.93 8.30 7.21
N ASP A 288 -5.83 8.28 8.19
CA ASP A 288 -6.83 9.35 8.42
C ASP A 288 -6.24 10.69 8.88
N ARG A 289 -4.96 10.70 9.30
CA ARG A 289 -4.27 11.92 9.77
C ARG A 289 -3.17 12.39 8.83
N GLN A 290 -2.41 11.45 8.26
CA GLN A 290 -1.26 11.74 7.42
C GLN A 290 -1.53 11.57 5.91
N GLY A 291 -2.72 11.04 5.52
CA GLY A 291 -2.93 10.56 4.15
C GLY A 291 -2.15 9.28 3.90
N ASN A 292 -1.61 9.10 2.70
CA ASN A 292 -0.75 7.96 2.41
C ASN A 292 0.49 7.97 3.31
N VAL A 293 0.77 6.84 3.96
CA VAL A 293 1.96 6.66 4.81
C VAL A 293 2.98 5.81 4.07
N LEU A 294 4.17 6.34 3.84
CA LEU A 294 5.26 5.68 3.12
C LEU A 294 6.46 5.48 4.04
N VAL A 295 6.95 4.24 4.10
CA VAL A 295 8.25 3.87 4.65
C VAL A 295 9.12 3.33 3.52
N THR A 296 10.35 3.82 3.38
CA THR A 296 11.27 3.40 2.34
C THR A 296 12.62 3.06 2.97
N VAL A 297 13.17 1.92 2.58
CA VAL A 297 14.50 1.45 2.96
C VAL A 297 15.46 1.59 1.78
N ASN A 298 16.63 2.15 2.06
CA ASN A 298 17.72 2.31 1.09
C ASN A 298 19.02 1.78 1.71
N GLY A 299 19.64 0.80 1.03
CA GLY A 299 20.93 0.25 1.46
C GLY A 299 20.76 -0.57 2.73
N GLY A 300 20.30 -1.80 2.65
CA GLY A 300 20.21 -2.69 3.79
C GLY A 300 21.57 -2.81 4.48
N THR A 301 21.78 -2.06 5.54
CA THR A 301 22.72 -2.29 6.63
C THR A 301 22.03 -1.82 7.89
#